data_e661f4898c98f3b79ee2af96e988be8d
#
_entry.id   e661f4898c98f3b79ee2af96e988be8d
#
_cell.length_a   1.000
_cell.length_b   1.000
_cell.length_c   1.000
_cell.angle_alpha   90.00
_cell.angle_beta   90.00
_cell.angle_gamma   90.00
#
_symmetry.space_group_name_H-M   'P 1'
#
loop_
_entity.id
_entity.type
_entity.pdbx_description
1 polymer ?
#
loop_
_entity_poly.entity_id
_entity_poly.type
_entity_poly.pdbx_seq_one_letter_code
_entity_poly.pdbx_strand_id
1 'polypeptide(L)'
;MARISTYGIDAKPELSDKVIGTDTAAGADLRTKNYSLREIIDLFNQSNSLSVADQSLFLYQSDISQGRDAGTISFVAGGGVGASFSAITQVLISKTAPGDKSVAQYLPLFIGKDIILAESGNINNFGTYKVASITTDIAEPNFFLVTLENYTSNGVISLDGYYIFSEFVDANSAGDKNFVFNQAVASATWTVQHNLNKFPSCTMALSTGQQGYGDVTFIDENNLTITFAGAESGKAYIN
;
A
#
# COMPACT_ATOMS: atom_id res chain seq x y z
N MET A 1 -26.02 33.75 31.71
CA MET A 1 -25.58 32.49 31.13
C MET A 1 -25.64 32.62 29.61
N ALA A 2 -24.52 32.51 28.94
CA ALA A 2 -24.50 32.45 27.46
C ALA A 2 -25.14 31.13 26.99
N ARG A 3 -26.07 31.20 26.04
CA ARG A 3 -26.68 30.01 25.45
C ARG A 3 -25.79 29.52 24.30
N ILE A 4 -25.46 28.23 24.26
CA ILE A 4 -24.68 27.59 23.17
C ILE A 4 -25.31 27.85 21.80
N SER A 5 -26.65 27.96 21.74
CA SER A 5 -27.40 28.29 20.52
C SER A 5 -27.17 29.68 19.93
N THR A 6 -26.42 30.55 20.60
CA THR A 6 -26.11 31.90 20.11
C THR A 6 -24.76 31.99 19.39
N TYR A 7 -23.98 30.91 19.38
CA TYR A 7 -22.71 30.86 18.69
C TYR A 7 -22.96 30.45 17.23
N GLY A 8 -22.23 31.09 16.31
CA GLY A 8 -22.25 30.69 14.89
C GLY A 8 -21.67 29.31 14.69
N ILE A 9 -22.14 28.62 13.65
CA ILE A 9 -21.55 27.34 13.22
C ILE A 9 -20.31 27.67 12.39
N ASP A 10 -19.16 27.13 12.75
CA ASP A 10 -17.99 27.17 11.91
C ASP A 10 -18.19 26.15 10.75
N ALA A 11 -18.22 26.70 9.53
CA ALA A 11 -18.41 25.88 8.31
C ALA A 11 -17.12 25.17 7.84
N LYS A 12 -15.97 25.54 8.40
CA LYS A 12 -14.66 24.98 8.05
C LYS A 12 -13.79 24.82 9.31
N PRO A 13 -14.07 23.82 10.17
CA PRO A 13 -13.26 23.61 11.36
C PRO A 13 -11.82 23.26 10.98
N GLU A 14 -10.86 23.84 11.70
CA GLU A 14 -9.43 23.62 11.56
C GLU A 14 -8.88 22.76 12.72
N LEU A 15 -7.74 22.10 12.51
CA LEU A 15 -7.13 21.24 13.54
C LEU A 15 -6.73 22.01 14.80
N SER A 16 -6.54 23.33 14.70
CA SER A 16 -6.25 24.23 15.82
C SER A 16 -7.48 24.65 16.62
N ASP A 17 -8.70 24.43 16.10
CA ASP A 17 -9.94 24.74 16.80
C ASP A 17 -10.06 23.92 18.07
N LYS A 18 -10.73 24.49 19.07
CA LYS A 18 -10.79 23.92 20.40
C LYS A 18 -12.19 23.53 20.80
N VAL A 19 -12.28 22.35 21.39
CA VAL A 19 -13.49 21.82 22.02
C VAL A 19 -13.31 21.88 23.54
N ILE A 20 -14.37 22.26 24.25
CA ILE A 20 -14.38 22.30 25.70
C ILE A 20 -14.86 20.95 26.24
N GLY A 21 -14.08 20.33 27.11
CA GLY A 21 -14.42 19.07 27.77
C GLY A 21 -14.02 19.05 29.24
N THR A 22 -14.36 17.97 29.93
CA THR A 22 -13.99 17.75 31.33
C THR A 22 -12.87 16.73 31.41
N ASP A 23 -11.77 17.06 32.08
CA ASP A 23 -10.69 16.12 32.36
C ASP A 23 -11.11 15.19 33.52
N THR A 24 -11.21 13.89 33.23
CA THR A 24 -11.58 12.86 34.20
C THR A 24 -10.38 12.00 34.64
N ALA A 25 -9.14 12.39 34.27
CA ALA A 25 -7.94 11.66 34.67
C ALA A 25 -7.81 11.57 36.20
N ALA A 26 -7.23 10.49 36.71
CA ALA A 26 -7.01 10.29 38.14
C ALA A 26 -6.15 11.43 38.70
N GLY A 27 -6.70 12.14 39.71
CA GLY A 27 -6.09 13.34 40.33
C GLY A 27 -6.44 14.67 39.66
N ALA A 28 -7.21 14.67 38.58
CA ALA A 28 -7.81 15.88 38.02
C ALA A 28 -9.11 16.18 38.80
N ASP A 29 -9.27 17.42 39.28
CA ASP A 29 -10.48 17.90 39.97
C ASP A 29 -11.62 18.14 38.97
N LEU A 30 -11.93 17.22 38.08
CA LEU A 30 -12.96 17.35 37.04
C LEU A 30 -12.95 18.73 36.37
N ARG A 31 -11.77 19.23 36.07
CA ARG A 31 -11.58 20.58 35.52
C ARG A 31 -12.03 20.66 34.08
N THR A 32 -12.65 21.77 33.73
CA THR A 32 -12.93 22.10 32.34
C THR A 32 -11.62 22.43 31.61
N LYS A 33 -11.35 21.77 30.53
CA LYS A 33 -10.18 21.99 29.65
C LYS A 33 -10.58 22.21 28.20
N ASN A 34 -9.71 22.86 27.46
CA ASN A 34 -9.81 22.98 26.01
C ASN A 34 -8.95 21.91 25.39
N TYR A 35 -9.52 21.16 24.47
CA TYR A 35 -8.83 20.18 23.62
C TYR A 35 -8.84 20.69 22.18
N SER A 36 -7.73 20.62 21.48
CA SER A 36 -7.72 20.89 20.06
C SER A 36 -8.39 19.75 19.29
N LEU A 37 -8.95 20.03 18.13
CA LEU A 37 -9.46 18.98 17.25
C LEU A 37 -8.37 17.98 16.89
N ARG A 38 -7.12 18.43 16.75
CA ARG A 38 -5.96 17.56 16.54
C ARG A 38 -5.82 16.53 17.68
N GLU A 39 -5.81 16.97 18.95
CA GLU A 39 -5.69 16.07 20.11
C GLU A 39 -6.83 15.05 20.19
N ILE A 40 -8.04 15.45 19.81
CA ILE A 40 -9.21 14.56 19.77
C ILE A 40 -9.05 13.52 18.65
N ILE A 41 -8.62 13.93 17.46
CA ILE A 41 -8.36 13.03 16.35
C ILE A 41 -7.24 12.04 16.68
N ASP A 42 -6.17 12.52 17.32
CA ASP A 42 -5.06 11.65 17.75
C ASP A 42 -5.54 10.61 18.78
N LEU A 43 -6.44 11.00 19.71
CA LEU A 43 -7.06 10.09 20.66
C LEU A 43 -7.94 9.05 19.95
N PHE A 44 -8.71 9.44 18.94
CA PHE A 44 -9.49 8.51 18.11
C PHE A 44 -8.59 7.54 17.37
N ASN A 45 -7.50 8.02 16.80
CA ASN A 45 -6.51 7.17 16.10
C ASN A 45 -5.81 6.20 17.06
N GLN A 46 -5.60 6.60 18.32
CA GLN A 46 -5.05 5.73 19.37
C GLN A 46 -6.05 4.69 19.89
N SER A 47 -7.35 5.03 19.92
CA SER A 47 -8.39 4.18 20.51
C SER A 47 -9.01 3.18 19.52
N ASN A 48 -8.93 3.46 18.22
CA ASN A 48 -9.37 2.52 17.19
C ASN A 48 -8.35 1.37 17.09
N SER A 49 -8.67 0.31 17.81
CA SER A 49 -7.88 -0.90 17.81
C SER A 49 -7.77 -1.49 16.39
N LEU A 50 -6.56 -1.25 15.76
CA LEU A 50 -5.91 -2.34 15.06
C LEU A 50 -6.59 -2.89 13.82
N SER A 51 -6.79 -2.07 12.81
CA SER A 51 -6.56 -2.61 11.46
C SER A 51 -5.04 -2.60 11.21
N VAL A 52 -4.54 -3.56 10.42
CA VAL A 52 -3.13 -3.57 9.97
C VAL A 52 -2.77 -2.24 9.28
N ALA A 53 -3.75 -1.56 8.67
CA ALA A 53 -3.62 -0.24 8.07
C ALA A 53 -3.29 0.86 9.10
N ASP A 54 -3.86 0.83 10.32
CA ASP A 54 -3.57 1.82 11.35
C ASP A 54 -2.15 1.66 11.93
N GLN A 55 -1.56 0.47 11.84
CA GLN A 55 -0.19 0.22 12.28
C GLN A 55 0.86 0.72 11.28
N SER A 56 0.45 1.04 10.07
CA SER A 56 1.32 1.47 8.98
C SER A 56 1.22 2.97 8.69
N LEU A 57 0.55 3.74 9.54
CA LEU A 57 0.42 5.19 9.42
C LEU A 57 1.53 5.89 10.21
N PHE A 58 2.33 6.71 9.53
CA PHE A 58 3.47 7.41 10.11
C PHE A 58 3.40 8.90 9.82
N LEU A 59 3.75 9.73 10.80
CA LEU A 59 3.87 11.17 10.60
C LEU A 59 5.16 11.47 9.84
N TYR A 60 5.09 12.32 8.81
CA TYR A 60 6.28 12.76 8.10
C TYR A 60 7.13 13.67 8.99
N GLN A 61 8.43 13.38 9.05
CA GLN A 61 9.44 14.22 9.69
C GLN A 61 10.56 14.48 8.69
N SER A 62 10.85 15.76 8.44
CA SER A 62 11.86 16.17 7.45
C SER A 62 13.30 15.91 7.90
N ASP A 63 13.53 15.79 9.21
CA ASP A 63 14.86 15.52 9.74
C ASP A 63 15.25 14.06 9.46
N ILE A 64 16.35 13.88 8.75
CA ILE A 64 16.97 12.60 8.42
C ILE A 64 18.22 12.32 9.26
N SER A 65 18.58 13.23 10.17
CA SER A 65 19.66 13.06 11.14
C SER A 65 19.17 12.30 12.39
N GLN A 66 20.03 12.16 13.38
CA GLN A 66 19.66 11.53 14.65
C GLN A 66 18.66 12.38 15.44
N GLY A 67 17.85 11.71 16.27
CA GLY A 67 16.87 12.36 17.15
C GLY A 67 15.46 12.42 16.59
N ARG A 68 15.14 11.54 15.65
CA ARG A 68 13.78 11.41 15.10
C ARG A 68 12.81 10.86 16.15
N ASP A 69 11.58 11.35 16.11
CA ASP A 69 10.53 10.91 17.00
C ASP A 69 9.99 9.51 16.65
N ALA A 70 9.54 8.77 17.65
CA ALA A 70 8.82 7.54 17.41
C ALA A 70 7.52 7.81 16.62
N GLY A 71 7.11 6.88 15.77
CA GLY A 71 5.91 7.02 14.95
C GLY A 71 6.09 7.85 13.68
N THR A 72 7.34 8.13 13.29
CA THR A 72 7.63 8.97 12.12
C THR A 72 8.20 8.20 10.95
N ILE A 73 8.08 8.80 9.76
CA ILE A 73 8.70 8.40 8.50
C ILE A 73 9.47 9.58 7.93
N SER A 74 10.67 9.32 7.39
CA SER A 74 11.50 10.32 6.70
C SER A 74 11.95 9.77 5.36
N PHE A 75 11.99 10.61 4.34
CA PHE A 75 12.44 10.24 3.00
C PHE A 75 13.91 10.63 2.83
N VAL A 76 14.81 9.66 2.90
CA VAL A 76 16.27 9.86 2.99
C VAL A 76 16.89 10.18 1.64
N ALA A 77 16.49 9.44 0.61
CA ALA A 77 17.01 9.59 -0.73
C ALA A 77 15.89 9.88 -1.71
N GLY A 78 16.04 10.96 -2.46
CA GLY A 78 15.06 11.44 -3.43
C GLY A 78 13.84 12.11 -2.81
N GLY A 79 13.78 12.26 -1.48
CA GLY A 79 12.65 12.79 -0.74
C GLY A 79 12.94 14.10 -0.03
N GLY A 80 11.87 14.83 0.24
CA GLY A 80 11.82 16.12 0.92
C GLY A 80 10.51 16.79 0.56
N VAL A 81 10.07 17.78 1.33
CA VAL A 81 8.86 18.54 1.03
C VAL A 81 8.89 19.07 -0.41
N GLY A 82 7.86 18.81 -1.18
CA GLY A 82 7.75 19.18 -2.59
C GLY A 82 8.46 18.25 -3.58
N ALA A 83 9.19 17.23 -3.11
CA ALA A 83 9.76 16.22 -4.00
C ALA A 83 8.69 15.27 -4.52
N SER A 84 8.87 14.77 -5.75
CA SER A 84 7.99 13.77 -6.33
C SER A 84 8.13 12.41 -5.66
N PHE A 85 7.03 11.68 -5.50
CA PHE A 85 7.06 10.29 -5.04
C PHE A 85 7.93 9.39 -5.94
N SER A 86 8.07 9.71 -7.25
CA SER A 86 8.94 8.96 -8.16
C SER A 86 10.43 9.02 -7.81
N ALA A 87 10.85 10.05 -7.08
CA ALA A 87 12.24 10.24 -6.68
C ALA A 87 12.62 9.48 -5.41
N ILE A 88 11.66 8.98 -4.64
CA ILE A 88 11.90 8.30 -3.38
C ILE A 88 12.53 6.92 -3.66
N THR A 89 13.74 6.70 -3.16
CA THR A 89 14.44 5.41 -3.25
C THR A 89 14.76 4.82 -1.88
N GLN A 90 14.76 5.64 -0.82
CA GLN A 90 14.99 5.18 0.54
C GLN A 90 14.13 5.96 1.53
N VAL A 91 13.58 5.25 2.49
CA VAL A 91 12.83 5.84 3.60
C VAL A 91 13.33 5.29 4.94
N LEU A 92 13.29 6.13 5.97
CA LEU A 92 13.48 5.74 7.35
C LEU A 92 12.12 5.65 8.02
N ILE A 93 11.79 4.50 8.60
CA ILE A 93 10.50 4.24 9.25
C ILE A 93 10.76 3.84 10.70
N SER A 94 10.07 4.49 11.63
CA SER A 94 10.11 4.12 13.05
C SER A 94 9.67 2.66 13.25
N LYS A 95 10.37 1.94 14.13
CA LYS A 95 9.98 0.60 14.61
C LYS A 95 8.75 0.63 15.53
N THR A 96 8.36 1.82 15.94
CA THR A 96 7.16 2.07 16.72
C THR A 96 6.23 2.96 15.90
N ALA A 97 5.03 2.51 15.62
CA ALA A 97 3.97 3.30 14.98
C ALA A 97 3.33 4.26 16.02
N PRO A 98 2.57 5.28 15.58
CA PRO A 98 1.83 6.15 16.49
C PRO A 98 0.99 5.36 17.51
N GLY A 99 0.94 5.83 18.75
CA GLY A 99 0.30 5.11 19.85
C GLY A 99 1.14 4.00 20.47
N ASP A 100 2.47 4.10 20.38
CA ASP A 100 3.45 3.18 20.99
C ASP A 100 3.33 1.71 20.53
N LYS A 101 2.80 1.49 19.34
CA LYS A 101 2.62 0.15 18.77
C LYS A 101 3.89 -0.30 18.05
N SER A 102 4.51 -1.39 18.51
CA SER A 102 5.70 -1.95 17.83
C SER A 102 5.33 -2.58 16.50
N VAL A 103 5.99 -2.12 15.43
CA VAL A 103 5.90 -2.69 14.07
C VAL A 103 7.20 -3.40 13.66
N ALA A 104 8.13 -3.56 14.62
CA ALA A 104 9.46 -4.09 14.36
C ALA A 104 9.48 -5.52 13.78
N GLN A 105 8.49 -6.35 14.11
CA GLN A 105 8.37 -7.71 13.55
C GLN A 105 7.53 -7.74 12.27
N TYR A 106 6.71 -6.73 12.05
CA TYR A 106 5.78 -6.67 10.93
C TYR A 106 6.45 -6.09 9.67
N LEU A 107 7.15 -4.95 9.78
CA LEU A 107 7.77 -4.28 8.64
C LEU A 107 8.73 -5.18 7.83
N PRO A 108 9.58 -6.03 8.44
CA PRO A 108 10.45 -6.91 7.67
C PRO A 108 9.73 -7.92 6.76
N LEU A 109 8.44 -8.19 7.00
CA LEU A 109 7.64 -9.08 6.16
C LEU A 109 7.35 -8.47 4.77
N PHE A 110 7.58 -7.18 4.60
CA PHE A 110 7.42 -6.51 3.30
C PHE A 110 8.60 -6.70 2.35
N ILE A 111 9.73 -7.28 2.78
CA ILE A 111 10.87 -7.53 1.87
C ILE A 111 10.42 -8.37 0.68
N GLY A 112 10.68 -7.87 -0.53
CA GLY A 112 10.27 -8.48 -1.80
C GLY A 112 8.81 -8.27 -2.17
N LYS A 113 8.02 -7.59 -1.32
CA LYS A 113 6.60 -7.27 -1.58
C LYS A 113 6.45 -5.94 -2.29
N ASP A 114 5.32 -5.81 -2.96
CA ASP A 114 4.89 -4.55 -3.53
C ASP A 114 4.09 -3.78 -2.47
N ILE A 115 4.40 -2.49 -2.34
CA ILE A 115 3.78 -1.62 -1.35
C ILE A 115 3.23 -0.36 -2.00
N ILE A 116 2.28 0.26 -1.31
CA ILE A 116 1.88 1.64 -1.54
C ILE A 116 2.37 2.51 -0.39
N LEU A 117 3.01 3.61 -0.74
CA LEU A 117 3.29 4.72 0.14
C LEU A 117 2.41 5.88 -0.28
N ALA A 118 1.46 6.28 0.54
CA ALA A 118 0.46 7.28 0.19
C ALA A 118 0.24 8.27 1.33
N GLU A 119 -0.02 9.52 0.98
CA GLU A 119 -0.43 10.53 1.95
C GLU A 119 -1.87 10.26 2.41
N SER A 120 -2.07 10.16 3.71
CA SER A 120 -3.40 9.99 4.29
C SER A 120 -4.27 11.21 4.00
N GLY A 121 -5.45 10.98 3.46
CA GLY A 121 -6.38 12.06 3.11
C GLY A 121 -6.17 12.71 1.75
N ASN A 122 -5.11 12.36 1.02
CA ASN A 122 -4.87 12.86 -0.33
C ASN A 122 -4.54 11.75 -1.32
N ILE A 123 -5.56 11.22 -1.99
CA ILE A 123 -5.44 10.10 -2.93
C ILE A 123 -4.52 10.40 -4.14
N ASN A 124 -4.23 11.68 -4.41
CA ASN A 124 -3.37 12.06 -5.52
C ASN A 124 -1.88 12.04 -5.17
N ASN A 125 -1.53 11.91 -3.89
CA ASN A 125 -0.15 11.86 -3.42
C ASN A 125 0.20 10.44 -3.00
N PHE A 126 0.79 9.68 -3.93
CA PHE A 126 1.17 8.28 -3.67
C PHE A 126 2.33 7.82 -4.57
N GLY A 127 2.96 6.73 -4.16
CA GLY A 127 3.85 5.93 -4.98
C GLY A 127 3.67 4.44 -4.67
N THR A 128 3.78 3.61 -5.70
CA THR A 128 3.88 2.15 -5.55
C THR A 128 5.32 1.73 -5.79
N TYR A 129 5.80 0.84 -4.96
CA TYR A 129 7.21 0.44 -4.92
C TYR A 129 7.33 -1.05 -4.63
N LYS A 130 8.43 -1.64 -5.10
CA LYS A 130 8.93 -2.89 -4.53
C LYS A 130 9.85 -2.60 -3.37
N VAL A 131 9.69 -3.33 -2.28
CA VAL A 131 10.62 -3.28 -1.15
C VAL A 131 11.83 -4.16 -1.46
N ALA A 132 12.95 -3.54 -1.77
CA ALA A 132 14.19 -4.25 -2.08
C ALA A 132 14.88 -4.78 -0.82
N SER A 133 14.92 -3.98 0.24
CA SER A 133 15.50 -4.38 1.52
C SER A 133 14.96 -3.57 2.69
N ILE A 134 15.02 -4.16 3.88
CA ILE A 134 14.75 -3.49 5.16
C ILE A 134 15.87 -3.85 6.11
N THR A 135 16.59 -2.85 6.60
CA THR A 135 17.68 -3.02 7.56
C THR A 135 17.49 -2.07 8.74
N THR A 136 18.03 -2.43 9.90
CA THR A 136 18.07 -1.46 11.01
C THR A 136 19.00 -0.32 10.65
N ASP A 137 18.57 0.92 10.85
CA ASP A 137 19.45 2.08 10.68
C ASP A 137 20.56 2.07 11.74
N ILE A 138 21.80 2.27 11.29
CA ILE A 138 22.99 2.22 12.16
C ILE A 138 23.03 3.44 13.10
N ALA A 139 22.62 4.59 12.61
CA ALA A 139 22.64 5.83 13.37
C ALA A 139 21.54 5.90 14.43
N GLU A 140 20.36 5.33 14.11
CA GLU A 140 19.21 5.25 15.00
C GLU A 140 18.59 3.84 15.00
N PRO A 141 19.01 2.96 15.90
CA PRO A 141 18.54 1.56 15.93
C PRO A 141 17.04 1.36 16.11
N ASN A 142 16.30 2.41 16.48
CA ASN A 142 14.84 2.40 16.58
C ASN A 142 14.13 2.67 15.23
N PHE A 143 14.89 2.81 14.16
CA PHE A 143 14.39 2.99 12.81
C PHE A 143 14.84 1.87 11.89
N PHE A 144 14.02 1.62 10.88
CA PHE A 144 14.39 0.83 9.71
C PHE A 144 14.75 1.75 8.55
N LEU A 145 15.84 1.45 7.87
CA LEU A 145 16.14 1.94 6.54
C LEU A 145 15.53 0.97 5.52
N VAL A 146 14.57 1.45 4.76
CA VAL A 146 13.85 0.70 3.72
C VAL A 146 14.30 1.19 2.36
N THR A 147 14.81 0.29 1.51
CA THR A 147 15.18 0.59 0.12
C THR A 147 14.04 0.22 -0.80
N LEU A 148 13.67 1.14 -1.69
CA LEU A 148 12.49 1.07 -2.54
C LEU A 148 12.86 1.18 -4.02
N GLU A 149 12.17 0.42 -4.85
CA GLU A 149 12.19 0.52 -6.32
C GLU A 149 10.82 1.03 -6.78
N ASN A 150 10.78 2.19 -7.43
CA ASN A 150 9.52 2.82 -7.86
C ASN A 150 8.94 2.15 -9.11
N TYR A 151 7.63 1.88 -9.09
CA TYR A 151 6.87 1.41 -10.25
C TYR A 151 6.06 2.54 -10.88
N THR A 152 5.19 3.16 -10.11
CA THR A 152 4.37 4.29 -10.54
C THR A 152 4.09 5.21 -9.36
N SER A 153 3.86 6.47 -9.65
CA SER A 153 3.63 7.47 -8.62
C SER A 153 2.92 8.69 -9.15
N ASN A 154 2.31 9.44 -8.26
CA ASN A 154 1.71 10.73 -8.53
C ASN A 154 1.89 11.66 -7.33
N GLY A 155 1.93 12.97 -7.58
CA GLY A 155 1.98 13.99 -6.55
C GLY A 155 3.36 14.21 -5.93
N VAL A 156 3.36 14.97 -4.84
CA VAL A 156 4.56 15.43 -4.13
C VAL A 156 4.40 15.26 -2.63
N ILE A 157 5.53 15.20 -1.93
CA ILE A 157 5.58 15.04 -0.47
C ILE A 157 5.13 16.34 0.19
N SER A 158 4.16 16.24 1.12
CA SER A 158 3.62 17.34 1.92
C SER A 158 4.30 17.43 3.29
N LEU A 159 4.43 18.66 3.80
CA LEU A 159 4.83 18.89 5.17
C LEU A 159 3.70 18.47 6.13
N ASP A 160 4.05 17.90 7.27
CA ASP A 160 3.11 17.46 8.32
C ASP A 160 2.06 16.42 7.86
N GLY A 161 2.27 15.79 6.71
CA GLY A 161 1.44 14.70 6.21
C GLY A 161 1.62 13.41 7.01
N TYR A 162 0.51 12.65 7.16
CA TYR A 162 0.59 11.25 7.59
C TYR A 162 0.69 10.37 6.35
N TYR A 163 1.60 9.41 6.38
CA TYR A 163 1.83 8.50 5.28
C TYR A 163 1.49 7.08 5.67
N ILE A 164 0.73 6.42 4.80
CA ILE A 164 0.41 5.01 4.90
C ILE A 164 1.51 4.23 4.18
N PHE A 165 2.08 3.24 4.88
CA PHE A 165 3.00 2.25 4.30
C PHE A 165 2.30 0.89 4.40
N SER A 166 1.79 0.38 3.29
CA SER A 166 0.97 -0.83 3.26
C SER A 166 1.31 -1.73 2.09
N GLU A 167 1.08 -3.03 2.22
CA GLU A 167 1.18 -3.96 1.11
C GLU A 167 0.19 -3.56 0.01
N PHE A 168 0.69 -3.45 -1.20
CA PHE A 168 -0.11 -3.26 -2.39
C PHE A 168 -0.20 -4.59 -3.12
N VAL A 169 -1.37 -5.17 -3.09
CA VAL A 169 -1.64 -6.39 -3.85
C VAL A 169 -2.28 -5.96 -5.17
N ASP A 170 -1.51 -6.00 -6.24
CA ASP A 170 -2.09 -5.87 -7.59
C ASP A 170 -3.12 -6.99 -7.77
N ALA A 171 -4.34 -6.62 -8.13
CA ALA A 171 -5.41 -7.57 -8.42
C ALA A 171 -5.01 -8.61 -9.50
N ASN A 172 -4.02 -8.28 -10.32
CA ASN A 172 -3.42 -9.20 -11.29
C ASN A 172 -2.34 -10.11 -10.70
N SER A 173 -1.80 -9.82 -9.51
CA SER A 173 -0.75 -10.63 -8.86
C SER A 173 -1.27 -11.51 -7.73
N ALA A 174 -2.45 -11.23 -7.18
CA ALA A 174 -3.00 -11.85 -5.96
C ALA A 174 -4.10 -12.89 -6.21
N GLY A 175 -4.26 -13.36 -7.42
CA GLY A 175 -5.24 -14.39 -7.74
C GLY A 175 -4.63 -15.54 -8.53
N ASP A 176 -5.35 -16.61 -8.64
CA ASP A 176 -5.08 -17.64 -9.63
C ASP A 176 -5.17 -16.97 -11.01
N LYS A 177 -3.99 -16.64 -11.58
CA LYS A 177 -3.89 -15.90 -12.84
C LYS A 177 -4.45 -16.77 -13.96
N ASN A 178 -5.47 -16.24 -14.64
CA ASN A 178 -6.15 -16.88 -15.76
C ASN A 178 -5.83 -16.15 -17.06
N PHE A 179 -5.73 -16.89 -18.15
CA PHE A 179 -5.61 -16.32 -19.48
C PHE A 179 -6.52 -17.08 -20.46
N VAL A 180 -7.20 -16.36 -21.34
CA VAL A 180 -8.03 -16.96 -22.38
C VAL A 180 -7.43 -16.61 -23.74
N PHE A 181 -6.91 -17.63 -24.41
CA PHE A 181 -6.43 -17.53 -25.79
C PHE A 181 -7.59 -17.78 -26.76
N ASN A 182 -7.66 -17.02 -27.84
CA ASN A 182 -8.68 -17.19 -28.88
C ASN A 182 -8.01 -17.46 -30.23
N GLN A 183 -8.19 -18.66 -30.75
CA GLN A 183 -7.77 -19.07 -32.10
C GLN A 183 -8.96 -18.96 -33.06
N ALA A 184 -9.12 -17.81 -33.69
CA ALA A 184 -10.25 -17.55 -34.58
C ALA A 184 -10.18 -18.28 -35.92
N VAL A 185 -8.97 -18.51 -36.44
CA VAL A 185 -8.73 -19.22 -37.70
C VAL A 185 -8.18 -20.60 -37.38
N ALA A 186 -8.75 -21.65 -37.98
CA ALA A 186 -8.35 -23.00 -37.71
C ALA A 186 -6.85 -23.21 -38.00
N SER A 187 -6.14 -23.79 -37.06
CA SER A 187 -4.71 -24.14 -37.16
C SER A 187 -4.42 -25.44 -36.42
N ALA A 188 -3.53 -26.25 -36.93
CA ALA A 188 -3.10 -27.46 -36.23
C ALA A 188 -2.17 -27.17 -35.05
N THR A 189 -1.58 -25.97 -34.99
CA THR A 189 -0.76 -25.55 -33.87
C THR A 189 -1.19 -24.17 -33.41
N TRP A 190 -1.48 -24.03 -32.13
CA TRP A 190 -1.77 -22.73 -31.47
C TRP A 190 -0.54 -22.29 -30.70
N THR A 191 -0.02 -21.11 -30.99
CA THR A 191 1.09 -20.51 -30.23
C THR A 191 0.50 -19.50 -29.25
N VAL A 192 0.72 -19.75 -27.99
CA VAL A 192 0.07 -18.97 -26.88
C VAL A 192 1.13 -18.30 -26.04
N GLN A 193 1.06 -16.97 -25.94
CA GLN A 193 1.77 -16.17 -24.96
C GLN A 193 0.79 -15.76 -23.85
N HIS A 194 0.90 -16.37 -22.69
CA HIS A 194 -0.04 -16.17 -21.57
C HIS A 194 0.48 -15.25 -20.47
N ASN A 195 1.80 -15.07 -20.33
CA ASN A 195 2.45 -14.18 -19.36
C ASN A 195 2.02 -14.42 -17.90
N LEU A 196 1.80 -15.68 -17.52
CA LEU A 196 1.33 -16.04 -16.17
C LEU A 196 2.46 -16.28 -15.18
N ASN A 197 3.73 -16.35 -15.65
CA ASN A 197 4.91 -16.70 -14.86
C ASN A 197 4.72 -18.03 -14.09
N LYS A 198 4.12 -19.01 -14.72
CA LYS A 198 3.90 -20.37 -14.18
C LYS A 198 3.68 -21.36 -15.33
N PHE A 199 3.76 -22.66 -15.06
CA PHE A 199 3.32 -23.73 -15.96
C PHE A 199 1.84 -24.03 -15.65
N PRO A 200 0.89 -23.49 -16.42
CA PRO A 200 -0.53 -23.52 -16.09
C PRO A 200 -1.20 -24.81 -16.60
N SER A 201 -2.36 -25.15 -16.03
CA SER A 201 -3.26 -26.12 -16.67
C SER A 201 -3.93 -25.49 -17.90
N CYS A 202 -4.24 -26.31 -18.89
CA CYS A 202 -4.84 -25.84 -20.13
C CYS A 202 -6.07 -26.68 -20.49
N THR A 203 -7.20 -26.03 -20.75
CA THR A 203 -8.43 -26.67 -21.23
C THR A 203 -8.87 -26.00 -22.52
N MET A 204 -9.13 -26.76 -23.58
CA MET A 204 -9.52 -26.25 -24.88
C MET A 204 -11.03 -26.44 -25.11
N ALA A 205 -11.70 -25.41 -25.65
CA ALA A 205 -13.05 -25.47 -26.17
C ALA A 205 -13.03 -25.12 -27.67
N LEU A 206 -13.36 -26.06 -28.52
CA LEU A 206 -13.39 -25.86 -29.95
C LEU A 206 -14.57 -24.98 -30.37
N SER A 207 -14.52 -24.40 -31.55
CA SER A 207 -15.59 -23.56 -32.10
C SER A 207 -16.91 -24.33 -32.31
N THR A 208 -16.86 -25.67 -32.36
CA THR A 208 -18.02 -26.57 -32.37
C THR A 208 -18.74 -26.67 -31.02
N GLY A 209 -18.15 -26.10 -29.93
CA GLY A 209 -18.66 -26.21 -28.55
C GLY A 209 -18.19 -27.49 -27.83
N GLN A 210 -17.38 -28.33 -28.47
CA GLN A 210 -16.81 -29.54 -27.87
C GLN A 210 -15.48 -29.21 -27.15
N GLN A 211 -15.14 -30.04 -26.15
CA GLN A 211 -13.81 -29.99 -25.56
C GLN A 211 -12.77 -30.46 -26.57
N GLY A 212 -11.73 -29.66 -26.79
CA GLY A 212 -10.59 -30.03 -27.63
C GLY A 212 -9.57 -30.84 -26.85
N TYR A 213 -8.87 -31.72 -27.55
CA TYR A 213 -7.75 -32.48 -27.05
C TYR A 213 -6.54 -32.24 -27.96
N GLY A 214 -5.48 -31.70 -27.39
CA GLY A 214 -4.23 -31.41 -28.08
C GLY A 214 -3.05 -31.57 -27.12
N ASP A 215 -1.88 -31.84 -27.70
CA ASP A 215 -0.64 -31.92 -26.93
C ASP A 215 -0.17 -30.53 -26.53
N VAL A 216 -0.07 -30.28 -25.23
CA VAL A 216 0.43 -29.03 -24.68
C VAL A 216 1.91 -29.13 -24.42
N THR A 217 2.70 -28.26 -25.06
CA THR A 217 4.15 -28.16 -24.85
C THR A 217 4.47 -26.79 -24.27
N PHE A 218 5.03 -26.75 -23.06
CA PHE A 218 5.50 -25.52 -22.44
C PHE A 218 6.86 -25.14 -23.00
N ILE A 219 6.98 -23.91 -23.52
CA ILE A 219 8.24 -23.34 -24.00
C ILE A 219 8.99 -22.73 -22.84
N ASP A 220 8.25 -21.97 -22.02
CA ASP A 220 8.70 -21.34 -20.76
C ASP A 220 7.50 -21.03 -19.85
N GLU A 221 7.72 -20.32 -18.75
CA GLU A 221 6.67 -19.91 -17.76
C GLU A 221 5.64 -18.92 -18.32
N ASN A 222 5.81 -18.43 -19.56
CA ASN A 222 4.95 -17.43 -20.19
C ASN A 222 4.42 -17.85 -21.55
N ASN A 223 4.99 -18.91 -22.14
CA ASN A 223 4.70 -19.34 -23.50
C ASN A 223 4.48 -20.85 -23.57
N LEU A 224 3.47 -21.25 -24.32
CA LEU A 224 3.20 -22.65 -24.66
C LEU A 224 2.70 -22.81 -26.08
N THR A 225 2.76 -24.03 -26.61
CA THR A 225 2.08 -24.42 -27.83
C THR A 225 1.09 -25.55 -27.56
N ILE A 226 -0.01 -25.56 -28.34
CA ILE A 226 -1.00 -26.63 -28.31
C ILE A 226 -1.06 -27.22 -29.73
N THR A 227 -0.78 -28.52 -29.89
CA THR A 227 -0.77 -29.18 -31.18
C THR A 227 -1.92 -30.17 -31.28
N PHE A 228 -2.72 -30.07 -32.33
CA PHE A 228 -3.85 -30.92 -32.65
C PHE A 228 -3.55 -31.84 -33.81
N ALA A 229 -4.26 -32.95 -33.94
CA ALA A 229 -4.17 -33.87 -35.05
C ALA A 229 -4.67 -33.24 -36.38
N GLY A 230 -5.48 -32.22 -36.35
CA GLY A 230 -6.00 -31.47 -37.48
C GLY A 230 -6.09 -29.97 -37.16
N ALA A 231 -6.41 -29.17 -38.17
CA ALA A 231 -6.59 -27.74 -37.96
C ALA A 231 -7.90 -27.47 -37.19
N GLU A 232 -7.80 -26.86 -36.00
CA GLU A 232 -8.88 -26.50 -35.09
C GLU A 232 -8.95 -25.00 -34.84
N SER A 233 -10.15 -24.53 -34.54
CA SER A 233 -10.39 -23.16 -34.03
C SER A 233 -11.16 -23.21 -32.74
N GLY A 234 -11.02 -22.18 -31.87
CA GLY A 234 -11.68 -22.14 -30.56
C GLY A 234 -10.93 -21.32 -29.53
N LYS A 235 -11.03 -21.72 -28.27
CA LYS A 235 -10.39 -21.04 -27.14
C LYS A 235 -9.61 -22.02 -26.28
N ALA A 236 -8.49 -21.56 -25.73
CA ALA A 236 -7.80 -22.22 -24.65
C ALA A 236 -7.96 -21.39 -23.37
N TYR A 237 -8.44 -22.06 -22.32
CA TYR A 237 -8.53 -21.52 -20.95
C TYR A 237 -7.31 -22.02 -20.19
N ILE A 238 -6.52 -21.09 -19.70
CA ILE A 238 -5.19 -21.33 -19.13
C ILE A 238 -5.19 -20.77 -17.72
N ASN A 239 -4.99 -21.65 -16.69
CA ASN A 239 -5.16 -21.33 -15.27
C ASN A 239 -3.92 -21.63 -14.44
#